data_e275067f4d7c091547845fc47d7fd8fc
#
_entry.id   e275067f4d7c091547845fc47d7fd8fc
#
_cell.length_a   1.000
_cell.length_b   1.000
_cell.length_c   1.000
_cell.angle_alpha   90.00
_cell.angle_beta   90.00
_cell.angle_gamma   90.00
#
_symmetry.space_group_name_H-M   'P 1'
#
loop_
_entity.id
_entity.type
_entity.pdbx_description
1 polymer ?
#
loop_
_entity_poly.entity_id
_entity_poly.type
_entity_poly.pdbx_seq_one_letter_code
_entity_poly.pdbx_strand_id
1 'polypeptide(L)'
;MRMNSMCAIMSLTDSSSKDLYPLTRLRPVAALPVAGRYRAIDFQLSSISHAGIDSVGIFIGGSGRSIYDHIRSGSAWGLESKLRGGIFTFSQTYLKQVMGDESFDENNFYVNHKEFLKKSLAKYVVVSGGKIVAKVDLQDVLDFHLANDGDVTLIYKNVPVEKVRNHPYEKVAVLEQDNKLQRLISSLDWNYPDEMVAHSLNMYLLPVKTLLDIIERADKEGIR
;
A
#
# COMPACT_ATOMS: atom_id res chain seq x y z
N MET A 1 0.72 -1.89 28.31
CA MET A 1 0.21 -1.20 27.13
C MET A 1 1.20 -1.47 26.00
N ARG A 2 0.91 -2.38 25.05
CA ARG A 2 1.81 -2.62 23.90
C ARG A 2 1.84 -1.32 23.11
N MET A 3 3.00 -0.67 23.03
CA MET A 3 3.21 0.40 22.06
C MET A 3 3.09 -0.25 20.67
N ASN A 4 2.16 0.22 19.87
CA ASN A 4 1.97 -0.30 18.53
C ASN A 4 3.26 -0.08 17.74
N SER A 5 3.94 -1.15 17.39
CA SER A 5 5.23 -1.07 16.68
C SER A 5 5.04 -0.75 15.20
N MET A 6 3.82 -0.91 14.67
CA MET A 6 3.49 -0.72 13.26
C MET A 6 2.40 0.32 13.04
N CYS A 7 2.47 1.05 11.91
CA CYS A 7 1.36 1.75 11.27
C CYS A 7 1.17 1.23 9.86
N ALA A 8 0.09 1.63 9.17
CA ALA A 8 -0.15 1.23 7.79
C ALA A 8 -0.38 2.44 6.88
N ILE A 9 0.15 2.40 5.68
CA ILE A 9 -0.17 3.28 4.56
C ILE A 9 -0.82 2.46 3.47
N MET A 10 -2.00 2.91 3.02
CA MET A 10 -2.68 2.35 1.86
C MET A 10 -2.72 3.41 0.74
N SER A 11 -2.03 3.13 -0.37
CA SER A 11 -2.08 3.98 -1.55
C SER A 11 -3.16 3.49 -2.51
N LEU A 12 -4.16 4.33 -2.75
CA LEU A 12 -5.25 4.08 -3.69
C LEU A 12 -5.11 4.96 -4.95
N THR A 13 -3.88 5.25 -5.33
CA THR A 13 -3.52 6.10 -6.49
C THR A 13 -3.26 5.29 -7.77
N ASP A 14 -3.84 4.11 -7.87
CA ASP A 14 -3.50 3.09 -8.83
C ASP A 14 -3.81 3.46 -10.28
N SER A 15 -2.80 3.39 -11.17
CA SER A 15 -2.92 3.62 -12.60
C SER A 15 -3.62 2.49 -13.36
N SER A 16 -3.63 1.27 -12.83
CA SER A 16 -4.26 0.09 -13.45
C SER A 16 -5.79 0.11 -13.41
N SER A 17 -6.40 1.13 -12.80
CA SER A 17 -7.86 1.25 -12.72
C SER A 17 -8.55 1.28 -14.08
N LYS A 18 -7.84 1.70 -15.15
CA LYS A 18 -8.39 1.79 -16.52
C LYS A 18 -8.74 0.43 -17.12
N ASP A 19 -8.01 -0.62 -16.73
CA ASP A 19 -8.24 -1.98 -17.25
C ASP A 19 -9.58 -2.56 -16.82
N LEU A 20 -10.16 -2.00 -15.75
CA LEU A 20 -11.43 -2.43 -15.17
C LEU A 20 -12.59 -1.48 -15.51
N TYR A 21 -12.45 -0.62 -16.53
CA TYR A 21 -13.56 0.21 -17.00
C TYR A 21 -14.70 -0.64 -17.56
N PRO A 22 -15.97 -0.25 -17.32
CA PRO A 22 -16.44 0.97 -16.66
C PRO A 22 -16.51 0.93 -15.12
N LEU A 23 -16.16 -0.19 -14.47
CA LEU A 23 -16.36 -0.41 -13.02
C LEU A 23 -15.58 0.59 -12.15
N THR A 24 -14.40 1.01 -12.62
CA THR A 24 -13.48 1.89 -11.89
C THR A 24 -13.48 3.33 -12.38
N ARG A 25 -14.41 3.69 -13.26
CA ARG A 25 -14.48 5.05 -13.83
C ARG A 25 -14.69 6.14 -12.76
N LEU A 26 -15.48 5.84 -11.72
CA LEU A 26 -15.88 6.77 -10.65
C LEU A 26 -15.49 6.29 -9.25
N ARG A 27 -14.67 5.25 -9.17
CA ARG A 27 -14.22 4.68 -7.88
C ARG A 27 -12.86 4.00 -8.03
N PRO A 28 -12.01 3.98 -7.00
CA PRO A 28 -10.77 3.22 -7.03
C PRO A 28 -11.05 1.70 -7.03
N VAL A 29 -10.09 0.90 -7.48
CA VAL A 29 -10.17 -0.58 -7.48
C VAL A 29 -10.48 -1.10 -6.07
N ALA A 30 -9.91 -0.49 -5.04
CA ALA A 30 -10.15 -0.81 -3.63
C ALA A 30 -11.63 -0.77 -3.22
N ALA A 31 -12.46 0.01 -3.93
CA ALA A 31 -13.90 0.14 -3.67
C ALA A 31 -14.75 -0.85 -4.47
N LEU A 32 -14.16 -1.71 -5.29
CA LEU A 32 -14.93 -2.71 -6.05
C LEU A 32 -15.54 -3.75 -5.11
N PRO A 33 -16.80 -4.12 -5.34
CA PRO A 33 -17.48 -5.13 -4.54
C PRO A 33 -16.89 -6.52 -4.81
N VAL A 34 -16.73 -7.28 -3.73
CA VAL A 34 -16.26 -8.67 -3.73
C VAL A 34 -17.31 -9.53 -3.00
N ALA A 35 -17.74 -10.62 -3.62
CA ALA A 35 -18.72 -11.55 -3.07
C ALA A 35 -20.03 -10.87 -2.56
N GLY A 36 -20.45 -9.78 -3.21
CA GLY A 36 -21.72 -9.08 -2.95
C GLY A 36 -21.79 -8.23 -1.67
N ARG A 37 -20.93 -8.48 -0.69
CA ARG A 37 -20.96 -7.78 0.61
C ARG A 37 -19.71 -6.96 0.89
N TYR A 38 -18.55 -7.48 0.54
CA TYR A 38 -17.25 -6.88 0.83
C TYR A 38 -16.78 -5.97 -0.31
N ARG A 39 -15.76 -5.19 -0.05
CA ARG A 39 -14.96 -4.48 -1.05
C ARG A 39 -13.51 -4.93 -0.97
N ALA A 40 -12.74 -4.73 -2.01
CA ALA A 40 -11.35 -5.17 -2.05
C ALA A 40 -10.53 -4.62 -0.85
N ILE A 41 -10.80 -3.38 -0.42
CA ILE A 41 -10.14 -2.75 0.72
C ILE A 41 -10.37 -3.50 2.05
N ASP A 42 -11.49 -4.21 2.22
CA ASP A 42 -11.85 -4.87 3.48
C ASP A 42 -10.84 -5.94 3.88
N PHE A 43 -10.25 -6.62 2.90
CA PHE A 43 -9.25 -7.66 3.13
C PHE A 43 -7.97 -7.08 3.72
N GLN A 44 -7.55 -5.92 3.22
CA GLN A 44 -6.38 -5.21 3.73
C GLN A 44 -6.64 -4.66 5.14
N LEU A 45 -7.77 -3.96 5.34
CA LEU A 45 -8.15 -3.42 6.64
C LEU A 45 -8.32 -4.52 7.69
N SER A 46 -8.83 -5.70 7.28
CA SER A 46 -8.92 -6.86 8.17
C SER A 46 -7.52 -7.38 8.56
N SER A 47 -6.60 -7.51 7.63
CA SER A 47 -5.21 -7.92 7.94
C SER A 47 -4.51 -6.93 8.87
N ILE A 48 -4.71 -5.62 8.63
CA ILE A 48 -4.18 -4.52 9.45
C ILE A 48 -4.74 -4.59 10.88
N SER A 49 -6.06 -4.73 11.01
CA SER A 49 -6.75 -4.83 12.30
C SER A 49 -6.30 -6.07 13.09
N HIS A 50 -6.21 -7.24 12.45
CA HIS A 50 -5.76 -8.48 13.09
C HIS A 50 -4.33 -8.41 13.62
N ALA A 51 -3.46 -7.67 12.95
CA ALA A 51 -2.09 -7.42 13.42
C ALA A 51 -2.02 -6.40 14.57
N GLY A 52 -3.16 -5.87 15.03
CA GLY A 52 -3.22 -4.87 16.09
C GLY A 52 -2.68 -3.51 15.68
N ILE A 53 -2.58 -3.22 14.38
CA ILE A 53 -2.24 -1.90 13.86
C ILE A 53 -3.46 -1.00 14.04
N ASP A 54 -3.30 0.11 14.73
CA ASP A 54 -4.39 1.04 15.05
C ASP A 54 -4.34 2.35 14.26
N SER A 55 -3.24 2.66 13.59
CA SER A 55 -3.06 3.87 12.80
C SER A 55 -2.93 3.55 11.32
N VAL A 56 -3.89 3.98 10.51
CA VAL A 56 -3.96 3.70 9.06
C VAL A 56 -4.12 5.00 8.27
N GLY A 57 -3.17 5.31 7.40
CA GLY A 57 -3.25 6.40 6.44
C GLY A 57 -3.73 5.89 5.08
N ILE A 58 -4.84 6.39 4.56
CA ILE A 58 -5.36 6.02 3.23
C ILE A 58 -5.19 7.22 2.29
N PHE A 59 -4.38 7.06 1.26
CA PHE A 59 -4.05 8.09 0.27
C PHE A 59 -4.82 7.84 -1.03
N ILE A 60 -5.68 8.78 -1.42
CA ILE A 60 -6.65 8.62 -2.49
C ILE A 60 -6.32 9.58 -3.64
N GLY A 61 -6.02 9.05 -4.82
CA GLY A 61 -5.60 9.82 -6.00
C GLY A 61 -6.73 10.35 -6.88
N GLY A 62 -7.97 9.92 -6.66
CA GLY A 62 -9.13 10.28 -7.49
C GLY A 62 -10.39 10.44 -6.67
N SER A 63 -11.56 10.03 -7.22
CA SER A 63 -12.83 10.06 -6.47
C SER A 63 -12.81 9.10 -5.29
N GLY A 64 -12.74 9.65 -4.08
CA GLY A 64 -12.70 8.92 -2.82
C GLY A 64 -14.07 8.63 -2.20
N ARG A 65 -15.16 9.20 -2.74
CA ARG A 65 -16.48 9.14 -2.11
C ARG A 65 -16.91 7.72 -1.74
N SER A 66 -16.73 6.77 -2.66
CA SER A 66 -17.09 5.36 -2.41
C SER A 66 -16.26 4.69 -1.32
N ILE A 67 -15.04 5.16 -1.07
CA ILE A 67 -14.21 4.73 0.06
C ILE A 67 -14.71 5.35 1.35
N TYR A 68 -14.91 6.68 1.39
CA TYR A 68 -15.40 7.37 2.60
C TYR A 68 -16.75 6.83 3.07
N ASP A 69 -17.70 6.62 2.13
CA ASP A 69 -19.03 6.07 2.43
C ASP A 69 -18.95 4.63 2.97
N HIS A 70 -17.91 3.88 2.61
CA HIS A 70 -17.72 2.49 3.05
C HIS A 70 -17.02 2.39 4.38
N ILE A 71 -15.86 3.06 4.53
CA ILE A 71 -15.07 2.95 5.76
C ILE A 71 -15.69 3.71 6.95
N ARG A 72 -16.41 4.80 6.67
CA ARG A 72 -17.03 5.65 7.70
C ARG A 72 -16.07 5.94 8.86
N SER A 73 -16.43 5.52 10.08
CA SER A 73 -15.60 5.68 11.29
C SER A 73 -14.51 4.61 11.45
N GLY A 74 -14.46 3.60 10.60
CA GLY A 74 -13.56 2.45 10.78
C GLY A 74 -14.03 1.40 11.79
N SER A 75 -15.24 1.56 12.37
CA SER A 75 -15.73 0.70 13.45
C SER A 75 -15.85 -0.78 13.05
N ALA A 76 -16.15 -1.06 11.78
CA ALA A 76 -16.24 -2.43 11.28
C ALA A 76 -14.94 -3.24 11.48
N TRP A 77 -13.80 -2.56 11.63
CA TRP A 77 -12.47 -3.16 11.85
C TRP A 77 -11.87 -2.80 13.22
N GLY A 78 -12.63 -2.12 14.11
CA GLY A 78 -12.11 -1.62 15.38
C GLY A 78 -11.06 -0.49 15.22
N LEU A 79 -11.07 0.18 14.08
CA LEU A 79 -10.15 1.25 13.69
C LEU A 79 -10.78 2.64 13.85
N GLU A 80 -11.70 2.81 14.81
CA GLU A 80 -12.28 4.12 15.10
C GLU A 80 -11.20 5.07 15.63
N SER A 81 -11.37 6.36 15.33
CA SER A 81 -10.53 7.40 15.90
C SER A 81 -10.66 7.42 17.42
N LYS A 82 -9.55 7.12 18.11
CA LYS A 82 -9.37 7.19 19.56
C LYS A 82 -8.30 8.23 19.86
N LEU A 83 -7.96 8.39 21.14
CA LEU A 83 -6.86 9.28 21.58
C LEU A 83 -5.53 9.01 20.84
N ARG A 84 -5.33 7.79 20.35
CA ARG A 84 -4.21 7.41 19.48
C ARG A 84 -4.72 6.39 18.47
N GLY A 85 -4.60 6.69 17.17
CA GLY A 85 -4.97 5.78 16.10
C GLY A 85 -6.28 6.15 15.41
N GLY A 86 -6.67 5.33 14.46
CA GLY A 86 -7.83 5.47 13.58
C GLY A 86 -7.45 5.43 12.11
N ILE A 87 -8.48 5.57 11.25
CA ILE A 87 -8.27 5.69 9.81
C ILE A 87 -8.21 7.19 9.46
N PHE A 88 -7.11 7.58 8.84
CA PHE A 88 -6.86 8.94 8.34
C PHE A 88 -6.88 8.91 6.82
N THR A 89 -7.74 9.70 6.20
CA THR A 89 -7.88 9.75 4.74
C THR A 89 -7.29 11.05 4.19
N PHE A 90 -6.50 10.93 3.12
CA PHE A 90 -5.81 12.04 2.46
C PHE A 90 -6.17 12.05 0.99
N SER A 91 -6.72 13.15 0.49
CA SER A 91 -7.00 13.35 -0.93
C SER A 91 -5.80 13.99 -1.63
N GLN A 92 -5.15 13.27 -2.51
CA GLN A 92 -4.05 13.77 -3.32
C GLN A 92 -4.53 14.79 -4.40
N THR A 93 -5.75 14.61 -4.90
CA THR A 93 -6.36 15.55 -5.84
C THR A 93 -6.66 16.90 -5.20
N TYR A 94 -7.09 16.91 -3.93
CA TYR A 94 -7.34 18.13 -3.19
C TYR A 94 -6.07 18.96 -3.01
N LEU A 95 -4.94 18.33 -2.73
CA LEU A 95 -3.65 19.02 -2.63
C LEU A 95 -3.31 19.77 -3.93
N LYS A 96 -3.49 19.11 -5.09
CA LYS A 96 -3.29 19.76 -6.40
C LYS A 96 -4.19 20.97 -6.61
N GLN A 97 -5.46 20.87 -6.22
CA GLN A 97 -6.42 21.97 -6.38
C GLN A 97 -6.17 23.16 -5.46
N VAL A 98 -5.78 22.91 -4.21
CA VAL A 98 -5.55 23.99 -3.21
C VAL A 98 -4.23 24.71 -3.45
N MET A 99 -3.21 24.00 -3.89
CA MET A 99 -1.89 24.58 -4.15
C MET A 99 -1.77 25.23 -5.53
N GLY A 100 -2.78 25.04 -6.43
CA GLY A 100 -2.76 25.48 -7.82
C GLY A 100 -1.79 24.65 -8.68
N ASP A 101 -2.11 24.48 -9.97
CA ASP A 101 -1.24 23.69 -10.87
C ASP A 101 0.16 24.31 -11.04
N GLU A 102 0.28 25.65 -10.90
CA GLU A 102 1.56 26.37 -11.01
C GLU A 102 2.36 26.44 -9.70
N SER A 103 1.69 26.30 -8.54
CA SER A 103 2.31 26.33 -7.22
C SER A 103 2.34 24.96 -6.53
N PHE A 104 1.79 23.94 -7.16
CA PHE A 104 1.97 22.56 -6.72
C PHE A 104 3.42 22.17 -7.04
N ASP A 105 4.30 22.66 -6.17
CA ASP A 105 5.67 22.19 -6.12
C ASP A 105 5.61 20.67 -6.01
N GLU A 106 6.20 20.01 -6.99
CA GLU A 106 6.30 18.56 -7.05
C GLU A 106 6.90 17.97 -5.78
N ASN A 107 7.66 18.76 -5.04
CA ASN A 107 8.21 18.45 -3.72
C ASN A 107 7.16 18.28 -2.60
N ASN A 108 5.90 18.66 -2.82
CA ASN A 108 4.83 18.56 -1.83
C ASN A 108 3.98 17.29 -1.94
N PHE A 109 4.23 16.42 -2.91
CA PHE A 109 3.44 15.20 -3.10
C PHE A 109 3.40 14.32 -1.84
N TYR A 110 4.50 14.21 -1.12
CA TYR A 110 4.62 13.36 0.06
C TYR A 110 4.41 14.07 1.41
N VAL A 111 3.97 15.34 1.43
CA VAL A 111 3.77 16.10 2.68
C VAL A 111 2.87 15.36 3.66
N ASN A 112 1.70 14.89 3.20
CA ASN A 112 0.77 14.16 4.04
C ASN A 112 1.31 12.80 4.51
N HIS A 113 2.10 12.13 3.67
CA HIS A 113 2.76 10.87 4.04
C HIS A 113 3.76 11.10 5.17
N LYS A 114 4.62 12.13 5.04
CA LYS A 114 5.60 12.50 6.07
C LYS A 114 4.92 12.88 7.38
N GLU A 115 3.84 13.66 7.30
CA GLU A 115 3.08 14.08 8.47
C GLU A 115 2.42 12.91 9.19
N PHE A 116 1.75 12.02 8.45
CA PHE A 116 1.15 10.81 8.99
C PHE A 116 2.19 9.92 9.69
N LEU A 117 3.29 9.63 9.01
CA LEU A 117 4.36 8.78 9.55
C LEU A 117 4.94 9.35 10.85
N LYS A 118 5.22 10.65 10.90
CA LYS A 118 5.73 11.32 12.11
C LYS A 118 4.73 11.28 13.26
N LYS A 119 3.44 11.47 12.97
CA LYS A 119 2.37 11.47 13.99
C LYS A 119 2.02 10.07 14.49
N SER A 120 2.23 9.01 13.70
CA SER A 120 1.93 7.64 14.07
C SER A 120 2.77 7.14 15.23
N LEU A 121 3.99 7.67 15.43
CA LEU A 121 5.00 7.25 16.40
C LEU A 121 5.36 5.76 16.28
N ALA A 122 5.02 5.12 15.18
CA ALA A 122 5.35 3.72 14.90
C ALA A 122 6.82 3.56 14.52
N LYS A 123 7.39 2.38 14.77
CA LYS A 123 8.75 2.05 14.34
C LYS A 123 8.78 1.50 12.91
N TYR A 124 7.76 0.75 12.55
CA TYR A 124 7.61 0.10 11.25
C TYR A 124 6.35 0.56 10.55
N VAL A 125 6.35 0.49 9.24
CA VAL A 125 5.19 0.81 8.41
C VAL A 125 4.94 -0.31 7.41
N VAL A 126 3.68 -0.71 7.31
CA VAL A 126 3.18 -1.54 6.21
C VAL A 126 2.69 -0.61 5.11
N VAL A 127 3.29 -0.69 3.93
CA VAL A 127 2.85 0.03 2.73
C VAL A 127 2.11 -0.95 1.83
N SER A 128 0.88 -0.64 1.44
CA SER A 128 0.07 -1.51 0.58
C SER A 128 -0.73 -0.72 -0.45
N GLY A 129 -1.11 -1.40 -1.54
CA GLY A 129 -2.13 -0.90 -2.46
C GLY A 129 -3.53 -1.40 -2.09
N GLY A 130 -4.53 -0.99 -2.85
CA GLY A 130 -5.95 -1.38 -2.63
C GLY A 130 -6.45 -2.54 -3.49
N LYS A 131 -5.60 -3.21 -4.28
CA LYS A 131 -6.00 -4.22 -5.26
C LYS A 131 -6.04 -5.65 -4.73
N ILE A 132 -5.33 -5.94 -3.67
CA ILE A 132 -5.05 -7.31 -3.24
C ILE A 132 -6.19 -7.84 -2.38
N VAL A 133 -6.78 -8.92 -2.82
CA VAL A 133 -7.77 -9.70 -2.08
C VAL A 133 -7.05 -10.91 -1.49
N ALA A 134 -6.39 -10.69 -0.36
CA ALA A 134 -5.66 -11.72 0.37
C ALA A 134 -5.72 -11.46 1.88
N LYS A 135 -5.66 -12.54 2.66
CA LYS A 135 -5.40 -12.49 4.10
C LYS A 135 -3.88 -12.62 4.30
N VAL A 136 -3.28 -11.61 4.91
CA VAL A 136 -1.85 -11.59 5.24
C VAL A 136 -1.71 -11.45 6.75
N ASP A 137 -0.90 -12.30 7.36
CA ASP A 137 -0.52 -12.15 8.77
C ASP A 137 0.66 -11.17 8.85
N LEU A 138 0.33 -9.92 9.18
CA LEU A 138 1.32 -8.85 9.23
C LEU A 138 2.21 -8.92 10.49
N GLN A 139 1.81 -9.70 11.52
CA GLN A 139 2.67 -9.95 12.67
C GLN A 139 3.78 -10.93 12.29
N ASP A 140 3.45 -12.01 11.57
CA ASP A 140 4.45 -12.94 11.03
C ASP A 140 5.42 -12.24 10.07
N VAL A 141 4.93 -11.27 9.27
CA VAL A 141 5.78 -10.45 8.38
C VAL A 141 6.75 -9.60 9.19
N LEU A 142 6.30 -9.00 10.30
CA LEU A 142 7.17 -8.23 11.19
C LEU A 142 8.23 -9.13 11.85
N ASP A 143 7.82 -10.30 12.34
CA ASP A 143 8.72 -11.25 12.99
C ASP A 143 9.78 -11.74 11.99
N PHE A 144 9.39 -12.02 10.74
CA PHE A 144 10.31 -12.34 9.66
C PHE A 144 11.28 -11.19 9.37
N HIS A 145 10.79 -9.96 9.28
CA HIS A 145 11.62 -8.77 9.05
C HIS A 145 12.69 -8.60 10.13
N LEU A 146 12.28 -8.76 11.40
CA LEU A 146 13.19 -8.62 12.53
C LEU A 146 14.25 -9.74 12.59
N ALA A 147 13.90 -10.93 12.11
CA ALA A 147 14.82 -12.08 12.10
C ALA A 147 15.87 -12.02 10.98
N ASN A 148 15.63 -11.24 9.91
CA ASN A 148 16.47 -11.26 8.71
C ASN A 148 17.29 -9.98 8.49
N ASP A 149 17.25 -9.03 9.40
CA ASP A 149 18.05 -7.78 9.38
C ASP A 149 18.03 -7.04 8.03
N GLY A 150 16.87 -7.05 7.37
CA GLY A 150 16.67 -6.42 6.05
C GLY A 150 16.09 -5.01 6.17
N ASP A 151 16.46 -4.11 5.25
CA ASP A 151 15.90 -2.75 5.21
C ASP A 151 14.43 -2.73 4.78
N VAL A 152 14.03 -3.66 3.92
CA VAL A 152 12.66 -3.75 3.37
C VAL A 152 12.28 -5.22 3.21
N THR A 153 11.10 -5.59 3.68
CA THR A 153 10.49 -6.90 3.43
C THR A 153 9.38 -6.76 2.39
N LEU A 154 9.54 -7.44 1.26
CA LEU A 154 8.53 -7.55 0.21
C LEU A 154 7.64 -8.77 0.45
N ILE A 155 6.33 -8.61 0.33
CA ILE A 155 5.38 -9.72 0.39
C ILE A 155 5.03 -10.14 -1.04
N TYR A 156 5.26 -11.42 -1.35
CA TYR A 156 4.98 -12.00 -2.66
C TYR A 156 4.25 -13.32 -2.57
N LYS A 157 3.76 -13.81 -3.70
CA LYS A 157 3.17 -15.14 -3.85
C LYS A 157 3.74 -15.81 -5.10
N ASN A 158 4.15 -17.07 -4.97
CA ASN A 158 4.50 -17.87 -6.14
C ASN A 158 3.23 -18.21 -6.93
N VAL A 159 3.22 -17.82 -8.20
CA VAL A 159 2.11 -18.08 -9.13
C VAL A 159 2.64 -18.56 -10.48
N PRO A 160 1.86 -19.33 -11.25
CA PRO A 160 2.21 -19.64 -12.63
C PRO A 160 2.43 -18.37 -13.45
N VAL A 161 3.48 -18.36 -14.27
CA VAL A 161 3.87 -17.18 -15.07
C VAL A 161 2.74 -16.69 -16.00
N GLU A 162 1.91 -17.62 -16.50
CA GLU A 162 0.77 -17.27 -17.38
C GLU A 162 -0.23 -16.36 -16.70
N LYS A 163 -0.35 -16.41 -15.38
CA LYS A 163 -1.28 -15.55 -14.62
C LYS A 163 -0.87 -14.09 -14.60
N VAL A 164 0.38 -13.77 -14.85
CA VAL A 164 0.92 -12.40 -14.75
C VAL A 164 1.50 -11.88 -16.06
N ARG A 165 1.87 -12.76 -16.99
CA ARG A 165 2.62 -12.43 -18.22
C ARG A 165 2.00 -11.33 -19.08
N ASN A 166 0.68 -11.22 -19.12
CA ASN A 166 -0.03 -10.25 -19.98
C ASN A 166 -0.56 -9.04 -19.20
N HIS A 167 -0.09 -8.81 -17.98
CA HIS A 167 -0.56 -7.75 -17.10
C HIS A 167 0.54 -6.71 -16.84
N PRO A 168 0.62 -5.61 -17.61
CA PRO A 168 1.74 -4.65 -17.56
C PRO A 168 1.96 -3.97 -16.21
N TYR A 169 0.93 -3.94 -15.38
CA TYR A 169 0.99 -3.31 -14.06
C TYR A 169 1.42 -4.27 -12.94
N GLU A 170 1.52 -5.57 -13.24
CA GLU A 170 1.97 -6.55 -12.26
C GLU A 170 3.50 -6.57 -12.20
N LYS A 171 4.01 -6.75 -10.99
CA LYS A 171 5.45 -6.81 -10.72
C LYS A 171 5.86 -8.19 -10.25
N VAL A 172 6.99 -8.62 -10.75
CA VAL A 172 7.63 -9.88 -10.38
C VAL A 172 8.94 -9.59 -9.67
N ALA A 173 9.15 -10.25 -8.53
CA ALA A 173 10.41 -10.18 -7.80
C ALA A 173 11.43 -11.15 -8.41
N VAL A 174 12.60 -10.64 -8.73
CA VAL A 174 13.78 -11.45 -9.02
C VAL A 174 14.52 -11.64 -7.70
N LEU A 175 14.60 -12.90 -7.26
CA LEU A 175 15.18 -13.26 -5.97
C LEU A 175 16.54 -13.92 -6.15
N GLU A 176 17.45 -13.71 -5.22
CA GLU A 176 18.69 -14.47 -5.07
C GLU A 176 18.42 -15.80 -4.35
N GLN A 177 19.43 -16.66 -4.27
CA GLN A 177 19.30 -18.02 -3.68
C GLN A 177 18.86 -18.01 -2.20
N ASP A 178 19.15 -16.92 -1.47
CA ASP A 178 18.77 -16.73 -0.07
C ASP A 178 17.46 -15.96 0.12
N ASN A 179 16.62 -15.87 -0.93
CA ASN A 179 15.39 -15.09 -0.98
C ASN A 179 15.59 -13.57 -0.81
N LYS A 180 16.79 -13.05 -0.98
CA LYS A 180 16.99 -11.62 -1.05
C LYS A 180 16.44 -11.06 -2.36
N LEU A 181 15.76 -9.91 -2.25
CA LEU A 181 15.24 -9.21 -3.41
C LEU A 181 16.38 -8.55 -4.18
N GLN A 182 16.65 -9.03 -5.40
CA GLN A 182 17.59 -8.38 -6.31
C GLN A 182 16.95 -7.18 -6.99
N ARG A 183 15.76 -7.36 -7.56
CA ARG A 183 15.01 -6.31 -8.25
C ARG A 183 13.53 -6.67 -8.43
N LEU A 184 12.70 -5.64 -8.66
CA LEU A 184 11.33 -5.78 -9.15
C LEU A 184 11.28 -5.39 -10.62
N ILE A 185 10.70 -6.25 -11.44
CA ILE A 185 10.52 -5.99 -12.87
C ILE A 185 9.03 -6.05 -13.24
N SER A 186 8.67 -5.43 -14.37
CA SER A 186 7.35 -5.66 -14.95
C SER A 186 7.19 -7.11 -15.35
N SER A 187 6.00 -7.66 -15.22
CA SER A 187 5.71 -9.00 -15.72
C SER A 187 5.91 -9.13 -17.23
N LEU A 188 5.81 -8.03 -17.98
CA LEU A 188 6.11 -7.99 -19.42
C LEU A 188 7.60 -8.17 -19.74
N ASP A 189 8.47 -7.76 -18.81
CA ASP A 189 9.92 -7.85 -18.95
C ASP A 189 10.47 -9.21 -18.48
N TRP A 190 9.56 -10.10 -18.01
CA TRP A 190 9.95 -11.44 -17.57
C TRP A 190 10.30 -12.31 -18.77
N ASN A 191 11.57 -12.62 -18.91
CA ASN A 191 12.12 -13.43 -20.00
C ASN A 191 12.97 -14.61 -19.48
N TYR A 192 12.49 -15.26 -18.42
CA TYR A 192 13.14 -16.43 -17.84
C TYR A 192 12.29 -17.69 -18.11
N PRO A 193 12.90 -18.87 -18.13
CA PRO A 193 12.22 -20.13 -18.46
C PRO A 193 11.35 -20.68 -17.33
N ASP A 194 11.27 -19.98 -16.20
CA ASP A 194 10.56 -20.46 -15.02
C ASP A 194 9.05 -20.56 -15.27
N GLU A 195 8.47 -21.66 -14.82
CA GLU A 195 7.02 -21.87 -14.84
C GLU A 195 6.29 -21.10 -13.72
N MET A 196 7.00 -20.85 -12.60
CA MET A 196 6.51 -20.15 -11.43
C MET A 196 7.30 -18.86 -11.18
N VAL A 197 6.61 -17.81 -10.81
CA VAL A 197 7.22 -16.50 -10.53
C VAL A 197 6.79 -15.95 -9.17
N ALA A 198 7.67 -15.20 -8.53
CA ALA A 198 7.40 -14.49 -7.29
C ALA A 198 6.62 -13.19 -7.59
N HIS A 199 5.30 -13.31 -7.71
CA HIS A 199 4.41 -12.17 -7.98
C HIS A 199 4.31 -11.28 -6.75
N SER A 200 4.73 -10.02 -6.88
CA SER A 200 4.64 -9.03 -5.81
C SER A 200 3.19 -8.69 -5.47
N LEU A 201 2.84 -8.73 -4.20
CA LEU A 201 1.53 -8.28 -3.74
C LEU A 201 1.47 -6.74 -3.55
N ASN A 202 2.50 -6.01 -4.00
CA ASN A 202 2.63 -4.57 -3.74
C ASN A 202 2.42 -4.22 -2.25
N MET A 203 2.90 -5.10 -1.40
CA MET A 203 2.92 -4.93 0.06
C MET A 203 4.35 -5.01 0.55
N TYR A 204 4.72 -4.02 1.35
CA TYR A 204 6.07 -3.87 1.89
C TYR A 204 6.00 -3.58 3.39
N LEU A 205 6.93 -4.12 4.15
CA LEU A 205 7.16 -3.73 5.53
C LEU A 205 8.59 -3.21 5.67
N LEU A 206 8.74 -2.04 6.29
CA LEU A 206 10.02 -1.39 6.48
C LEU A 206 10.00 -0.46 7.70
N PRO A 207 11.18 -0.08 8.25
CA PRO A 207 11.24 0.96 9.27
C PRO A 207 10.68 2.30 8.76
N VAL A 208 9.92 2.99 9.61
CA VAL A 208 9.40 4.33 9.29
C VAL A 208 10.52 5.30 8.90
N LYS A 209 11.66 5.22 9.56
CA LYS A 209 12.84 6.03 9.24
C LYS A 209 13.30 5.78 7.79
N THR A 210 13.43 4.52 7.38
CA THR A 210 13.83 4.14 6.01
C THR A 210 12.85 4.71 4.98
N LEU A 211 11.52 4.63 5.25
CA LEU A 211 10.53 5.20 4.33
C LEU A 211 10.64 6.74 4.27
N LEU A 212 10.87 7.42 5.39
CA LEU A 212 11.07 8.87 5.39
C LEU A 212 12.32 9.27 4.60
N ASP A 213 13.42 8.53 4.74
CA ASP A 213 14.67 8.78 3.98
C ASP A 213 14.45 8.54 2.47
N ILE A 214 13.67 7.50 2.10
CA ILE A 214 13.27 7.24 0.70
C ILE A 214 12.43 8.40 0.15
N ILE A 215 11.43 8.85 0.91
CA ILE A 215 10.56 9.97 0.51
C ILE A 215 11.38 11.26 0.32
N GLU A 216 12.30 11.57 1.23
CA GLU A 216 13.15 12.76 1.10
C GLU A 216 14.06 12.70 -0.13
N ARG A 217 14.53 11.51 -0.50
CA ARG A 217 15.30 11.29 -1.72
C ARG A 217 14.43 11.43 -2.95
N ALA A 218 13.24 10.83 -2.94
CA ALA A 218 12.26 10.94 -4.03
C ALA A 218 11.85 12.41 -4.28
N ASP A 219 11.61 13.19 -3.21
CA ASP A 219 11.31 14.63 -3.32
C ASP A 219 12.46 15.40 -4.00
N LYS A 220 13.72 15.10 -3.65
CA LYS A 220 14.91 15.77 -4.25
C LYS A 220 15.12 15.40 -5.71
N GLU A 221 14.75 14.17 -6.10
CA GLU A 221 14.94 13.63 -7.46
C GLU A 221 13.70 13.81 -8.35
N GLY A 222 12.61 14.40 -7.82
CA GLY A 222 11.35 14.58 -8.53
C GLY A 222 10.63 13.25 -8.85
N ILE A 223 10.89 12.17 -8.09
CA ILE A 223 10.29 10.85 -8.28
C ILE A 223 8.95 10.78 -7.52
N ARG A 224 7.95 10.14 -8.13
CA ARG A 224 6.58 10.01 -7.60
C ARG A 224 6.00 8.61 -7.77
#